data_3e83b972bb7f651c404002a68b740cbf
#
_entry.id   3e83b972bb7f651c404002a68b740cbf
#
_cell.length_a   1.000
_cell.length_b   1.000
_cell.length_c   1.000
_cell.angle_alpha   90.00
_cell.angle_beta   90.00
_cell.angle_gamma   90.00
#
_symmetry.space_group_name_H-M   'P 1'
#
loop_
_entity.id
_entity.type
_entity.pdbx_description
1 polymer ?
#
loop_
_entity_poly.entity_id
_entity_poly.type
_entity_poly.pdbx_seq_one_letter_code
_entity_poly.pdbx_strand_id
1 'polypeptide(L)'
;MSEKRKSLDDQQLDAVSGGVTANLAAAYDVLAGKYGEGEERRRKLIAAGYNYSEVQKLVNALFNGYGPVASDVINGRYGGSEVRRDNLIRAGYDPDMVQDLVNNLIWR
;
A
#
# COMPACT_ATOMS: atom_id res chain seq x y z
N MET A 1 -28.60 2.34 -0.77
CA MET A 1 -28.37 1.95 -0.52
C MET A 1 -28.32 1.86 -0.63
N SER A 2 -27.99 1.96 -0.84
CA SER A 2 -27.56 1.68 -0.65
C SER A 2 -27.27 1.71 -0.95
N GLU A 3 -26.84 1.90 -1.18
CA GLU A 3 -26.24 1.75 -1.14
C GLU A 3 -25.88 1.86 -1.50
N LYS A 4 -25.67 2.25 -1.90
CA LYS A 4 -25.06 2.21 -1.89
C LYS A 4 -24.65 2.24 -2.26
N ARG A 5 -24.30 2.50 -2.57
CA ARG A 5 -23.62 2.33 -2.46
C ARG A 5 -23.19 2.07 -2.80
N LYS A 6 -22.98 2.13 -3.11
CA LYS A 6 -22.37 1.68 -2.95
C LYS A 6 -21.86 1.44 -3.38
N SER A 7 -21.57 1.67 -3.81
CA SER A 7 -20.97 1.25 -3.63
C SER A 7 -20.42 1.19 -3.91
N LEU A 8 -19.88 1.67 -4.41
CA LEU A 8 -19.24 1.45 -4.01
C LEU A 8 -19.10 1.26 -4.04
N ASP A 9 -19.07 1.51 -4.36
CA ASP A 9 -18.91 1.04 -3.77
C ASP A 9 -18.79 0.70 -3.51
N ASP A 10 -18.84 1.04 -3.90
CA ASP A 10 -18.60 0.52 -3.22
C ASP A 10 -18.12 0.12 -3.28
N GLN A 11 -17.81 0.42 -3.58
CA GLN A 11 -17.20 0.02 -3.34
C GLN A 11 -16.64 0.10 -3.14
N GLN A 12 -16.36 0.66 -3.28
CA GLN A 12 -15.76 0.68 -2.82
C GLN A 12 -15.79 0.90 -2.06
N LEU A 13 -15.91 1.30 -2.09
CA LEU A 13 -15.84 1.24 -1.15
C LEU A 13 -16.02 0.86 -0.48
N ASP A 14 -16.09 0.62 -0.44
CA ASP A 14 -16.08 -0.07 0.47
C ASP A 14 -15.12 -0.54 0.83
N ALA A 15 -14.65 -0.49 0.11
CA ALA A 15 -13.60 -1.21 0.53
C ALA A 15 -12.77 -0.50 1.28
N VAL A 16 -12.99 0.45 1.52
CA VAL A 16 -12.29 1.14 2.24
C VAL A 16 -12.31 0.94 3.58
N SER A 17 -13.20 0.32 4.06
CA SER A 17 -13.19 0.03 5.41
C SER A 17 -12.05 -0.82 5.69
N GLY A 18 -11.34 -0.74 6.63
CA GLY A 18 -10.17 -1.49 6.94
C GLY A 18 -8.92 -0.70 6.80
N GLY A 19 -9.00 0.49 6.29
CA GLY A 19 -7.86 1.36 6.22
C GLY A 19 -6.84 1.04 5.15
N VAL A 20 -7.21 0.23 4.15
CA VAL A 20 -6.32 -0.07 3.03
C VAL A 20 -6.71 0.80 1.85
N THR A 21 -5.75 1.49 1.27
CA THR A 21 -6.02 2.33 0.11
C THR A 21 -6.22 1.47 -1.14
N ALA A 22 -6.81 2.09 -2.16
CA ALA A 22 -6.99 1.41 -3.45
C ALA A 22 -5.64 1.02 -4.04
N ASN A 23 -4.62 1.87 -3.90
CA ASN A 23 -3.29 1.56 -4.42
C ASN A 23 -2.69 0.35 -3.74
N LEU A 24 -2.87 0.23 -2.42
CA LEU A 24 -2.34 -0.93 -1.72
C LEU A 24 -3.10 -2.19 -2.10
N ALA A 25 -4.41 -2.10 -2.25
CA ALA A 25 -5.20 -3.24 -2.72
C ALA A 25 -4.73 -3.68 -4.10
N ALA A 26 -4.44 -2.72 -4.99
CA ALA A 26 -3.92 -3.05 -6.31
C ALA A 26 -2.55 -3.72 -6.21
N ALA A 27 -1.71 -3.28 -5.27
CA ALA A 27 -0.40 -3.89 -5.07
C ALA A 27 -0.52 -5.35 -4.66
N TYR A 28 -1.45 -5.66 -3.78
CA TYR A 28 -1.71 -7.05 -3.41
C TYR A 28 -2.16 -7.86 -4.61
N ASP A 29 -3.01 -7.27 -5.45
CA ASP A 29 -3.47 -7.96 -6.66
C ASP A 29 -2.32 -8.20 -7.63
N VAL A 30 -1.40 -7.25 -7.75
CA VAL A 30 -0.21 -7.42 -8.58
C VAL A 30 0.60 -8.63 -8.08
N LEU A 31 0.78 -8.72 -6.76
CA LEU A 31 1.54 -9.83 -6.19
C LEU A 31 0.82 -11.16 -6.38
N ALA A 32 -0.50 -11.13 -6.48
CA ALA A 32 -1.29 -12.33 -6.76
C ALA A 32 -1.29 -12.70 -8.24
N GLY A 33 -0.65 -11.89 -9.10
CA GLY A 33 -0.55 -12.19 -10.51
C GLY A 33 -1.68 -11.65 -11.37
N LYS A 34 -2.56 -10.85 -10.82
CA LYS A 34 -3.75 -10.40 -11.55
C LYS A 34 -3.48 -9.41 -12.67
N TYR A 35 -2.34 -8.74 -12.60
CA TYR A 35 -2.00 -7.73 -13.61
C TYR A 35 -0.87 -8.16 -14.53
N GLY A 36 -0.44 -9.41 -14.43
CA GLY A 36 0.64 -9.90 -15.29
C GLY A 36 1.99 -9.32 -14.90
N GLU A 37 2.90 -9.23 -15.86
CA GLU A 37 4.26 -8.79 -15.58
C GLU A 37 4.72 -7.74 -16.58
N GLY A 38 5.72 -6.99 -16.18
CA GLY A 38 6.40 -6.04 -17.06
C GLY A 38 5.47 -5.02 -17.68
N GLU A 39 5.56 -4.90 -19.00
CA GLU A 39 4.75 -3.94 -19.72
C GLU A 39 3.26 -4.23 -19.64
N GLU A 40 2.89 -5.49 -19.57
CA GLU A 40 1.48 -5.84 -19.43
C GLU A 40 0.93 -5.31 -18.11
N ARG A 41 1.68 -5.48 -17.03
CA ARG A 41 1.29 -4.95 -15.72
C ARG A 41 1.08 -3.46 -15.79
N ARG A 42 2.05 -2.76 -16.39
CA ARG A 42 1.99 -1.32 -16.49
C ARG A 42 0.73 -0.87 -17.23
N ARG A 43 0.48 -1.48 -18.38
CA ARG A 43 -0.69 -1.10 -19.20
C ARG A 43 -1.99 -1.39 -18.47
N LYS A 44 -2.09 -2.54 -17.82
CA LYS A 44 -3.32 -2.92 -17.15
C LYS A 44 -3.62 -2.02 -15.95
N LEU A 45 -2.59 -1.67 -15.19
CA LEU A 45 -2.77 -0.77 -14.04
C LEU A 45 -3.21 0.61 -14.51
N ILE A 46 -2.58 1.13 -15.55
CA ILE A 46 -2.95 2.43 -16.08
C ILE A 46 -4.38 2.39 -16.62
N ALA A 47 -4.73 1.34 -17.34
CA ALA A 47 -6.09 1.19 -17.88
C ALA A 47 -7.13 1.12 -16.78
N ALA A 48 -6.76 0.57 -15.64
CA ALA A 48 -7.68 0.48 -14.49
C ALA A 48 -7.77 1.78 -13.70
N GLY A 49 -6.99 2.79 -14.09
CA GLY A 49 -7.05 4.09 -13.44
C GLY A 49 -6.07 4.28 -12.29
N TYR A 50 -5.13 3.37 -12.11
CA TYR A 50 -4.15 3.50 -11.03
C TYR A 50 -2.91 4.25 -11.47
N ASN A 51 -2.24 4.84 -10.51
CA ASN A 51 -0.92 5.41 -10.74
C ASN A 51 0.08 4.27 -10.67
N TYR A 52 0.63 3.91 -11.81
CA TYR A 52 1.55 2.77 -11.89
C TYR A 52 2.72 2.92 -10.93
N SER A 53 3.34 4.09 -10.88
CA SER A 53 4.48 4.34 -10.00
C SER A 53 4.15 4.07 -8.54
N GLU A 54 3.02 4.56 -8.07
CA GLU A 54 2.63 4.40 -6.68
C GLU A 54 2.37 2.93 -6.36
N VAL A 55 1.65 2.25 -7.24
CA VAL A 55 1.38 0.84 -7.02
C VAL A 55 2.68 0.04 -7.04
N GLN A 56 3.59 0.35 -7.97
CA GLN A 56 4.84 -0.40 -8.07
C GLN A 56 5.72 -0.18 -6.84
N LYS A 57 5.73 1.02 -6.28
CA LYS A 57 6.46 1.26 -5.04
C LYS A 57 5.95 0.36 -3.92
N LEU A 58 4.63 0.22 -3.82
CA LEU A 58 4.04 -0.62 -2.79
C LEU A 58 4.32 -2.10 -3.05
N VAL A 59 4.29 -2.51 -4.32
CA VAL A 59 4.64 -3.88 -4.68
C VAL A 59 6.07 -4.18 -4.24
N ASN A 60 6.99 -3.26 -4.54
CA ASN A 60 8.40 -3.45 -4.17
C ASN A 60 8.56 -3.55 -2.66
N ALA A 61 7.86 -2.69 -1.91
CA ALA A 61 7.94 -2.72 -0.46
C ALA A 61 7.42 -4.04 0.11
N LEU A 62 6.29 -4.49 -0.41
CA LEU A 62 5.71 -5.76 0.05
C LEU A 62 6.60 -6.93 -0.32
N PHE A 63 7.14 -6.91 -1.53
CA PHE A 63 8.01 -7.99 -2.00
C PHE A 63 9.29 -8.09 -1.17
N ASN A 64 9.78 -6.96 -0.66
CA ASN A 64 10.96 -6.93 0.19
C ASN A 64 10.66 -7.26 1.65
N GLY A 65 9.43 -7.61 1.96
CA GLY A 65 9.07 -8.04 3.31
C GLY A 65 8.83 -6.90 4.28
N TYR A 66 8.54 -5.72 3.78
CA TYR A 66 8.35 -4.55 4.64
C TYR A 66 6.97 -4.45 5.26
N GLY A 67 6.07 -5.38 4.95
CA GLY A 67 4.74 -5.39 5.56
C GLY A 67 4.80 -5.43 7.09
N PRO A 68 5.51 -6.40 7.68
CA PRO A 68 5.64 -6.46 9.13
C PRO A 68 6.34 -5.24 9.73
N VAL A 69 7.31 -4.67 9.02
CA VAL A 69 8.00 -3.47 9.49
C VAL A 69 7.04 -2.30 9.57
N ALA A 70 6.20 -2.13 8.55
CA ALA A 70 5.20 -1.06 8.55
C ALA A 70 4.21 -1.25 9.70
N SER A 71 3.82 -2.48 9.95
CA SER A 71 2.94 -2.80 11.07
C SER A 71 3.58 -2.41 12.40
N ASP A 72 4.88 -2.69 12.56
CA ASP A 72 5.61 -2.32 13.76
C ASP A 72 5.66 -0.80 13.93
N VAL A 73 5.83 -0.07 12.84
CA VAL A 73 5.82 1.39 12.89
C VAL A 73 4.46 1.88 13.40
N ILE A 74 3.38 1.32 12.88
CA ILE A 74 2.04 1.70 13.29
C ILE A 74 1.83 1.43 14.77
N ASN A 75 2.44 0.36 15.29
CA ASN A 75 2.34 0.01 16.70
C ASN A 75 3.33 0.78 17.59
N GLY A 76 4.07 1.72 17.02
CA GLY A 76 4.93 2.60 17.78
C GLY A 76 6.32 2.06 18.08
N ARG A 77 6.70 0.95 17.48
CA ARG A 77 7.98 0.30 17.82
C ARG A 77 9.20 1.04 17.33
N TYR A 78 9.03 1.92 16.36
CA TYR A 78 10.14 2.72 15.84
C TYR A 78 10.07 4.17 16.31
N GLY A 79 9.18 4.45 17.26
CA GLY A 79 9.06 5.79 17.83
C GLY A 79 8.21 6.73 17.02
N GLY A 80 8.17 7.97 17.44
CA GLY A 80 7.39 8.99 16.77
C GLY A 80 8.05 9.47 15.49
N SER A 81 7.36 10.37 14.79
CA SER A 81 7.81 10.79 13.46
C SER A 81 9.21 11.38 13.45
N GLU A 82 9.63 12.01 14.55
CA GLU A 82 10.95 12.65 14.57
C GLU A 82 12.10 11.66 14.61
N VAL A 83 11.91 10.51 15.24
CA VAL A 83 12.99 9.52 15.38
C VAL A 83 12.77 8.30 14.52
N ARG A 84 11.59 8.14 13.99
CA ARG A 84 11.24 6.96 13.22
C ARG A 84 12.19 6.72 12.06
N ARG A 85 12.45 7.78 11.29
CA ARG A 85 13.31 7.66 10.13
C ARG A 85 14.69 7.14 10.51
N ASP A 86 15.29 7.74 11.53
CA ASP A 86 16.62 7.31 11.97
C ASP A 86 16.61 5.89 12.49
N ASN A 87 15.59 5.53 13.24
CA ASN A 87 15.50 4.18 13.78
C ASN A 87 15.34 3.13 12.69
N LEU A 88 14.57 3.46 11.65
CA LEU A 88 14.42 2.54 10.51
C LEU A 88 15.73 2.38 9.75
N ILE A 89 16.45 3.48 9.55
CA ILE A 89 17.73 3.44 8.86
C ILE A 89 18.71 2.58 9.65
N ARG A 90 18.76 2.75 10.96
CA ARG A 90 19.64 1.95 11.81
C ARG A 90 19.32 0.49 11.76
N ALA A 91 18.05 0.16 11.58
CA ALA A 91 17.62 -1.24 11.48
C ALA A 91 17.87 -1.84 10.11
N GLY A 92 18.32 -1.02 9.14
CA GLY A 92 18.64 -1.52 7.82
C GLY A 92 17.52 -1.40 6.81
N TYR A 93 16.47 -0.64 7.12
CA TYR A 93 15.34 -0.50 6.22
C TYR A 93 15.36 0.83 5.48
N ASP A 94 14.72 0.84 4.30
CA ASP A 94 14.52 2.08 3.56
C ASP A 94 13.32 2.80 4.18
N PRO A 95 13.54 3.94 4.85
CA PRO A 95 12.45 4.59 5.58
C PRO A 95 11.36 5.13 4.67
N ASP A 96 11.69 5.52 3.44
CA ASP A 96 10.69 6.03 2.52
C ASP A 96 9.75 4.90 2.07
N MET A 97 10.31 3.74 1.80
CA MET A 97 9.52 2.59 1.40
C MET A 97 8.59 2.13 2.53
N VAL A 98 9.12 2.11 3.77
CA VAL A 98 8.30 1.77 4.92
C VAL A 98 7.18 2.78 5.10
N GLN A 99 7.51 4.07 4.98
CA GLN A 99 6.52 5.12 5.17
C GLN A 99 5.42 5.08 4.13
N ASP A 100 5.75 4.72 2.89
CA ASP A 100 4.73 4.53 1.86
C ASP A 100 3.71 3.48 2.27
N LEU A 101 4.19 2.35 2.81
CA LEU A 101 3.29 1.32 3.29
C LEU A 101 2.47 1.79 4.47
N VAL A 102 3.12 2.46 5.43
CA VAL A 102 2.42 2.97 6.61
C VAL A 102 1.28 3.89 6.18
N ASN A 103 1.57 4.81 5.27
CA ASN A 103 0.55 5.76 4.81
C ASN A 103 -0.65 5.06 4.18
N ASN A 104 -0.40 3.96 3.51
CA ASN A 104 -1.47 3.21 2.84
C ASN A 104 -2.20 2.23 3.76
N LEU A 105 -1.60 1.92 4.90
CA LEU A 105 -2.21 1.00 5.86
C LEU A 105 -3.08 1.70 6.90
N ILE A 106 -2.68 2.91 7.30
CA ILE A 106 -3.41 3.60 8.36
C ILE A 106 -4.36 4.67 7.85
N TRP A 107 -4.44 4.84 6.54
CA TRP A 107 -5.33 5.83 5.98
C TRP A 107 -6.78 5.48 6.34
N ARG A 108 -7.57 6.48 6.72
CA ARG A 108 -8.98 6.29 7.08
C ARG A 108 -9.86 7.20 6.26
#